data_116a58cda293e0c01c8e70395acbba2e
#
_entry.id   116a58cda293e0c01c8e70395acbba2e
#
_cell.length_a   1.000
_cell.length_b   1.000
_cell.length_c   1.000
_cell.angle_alpha   90.00
_cell.angle_beta   90.00
_cell.angle_gamma   90.00
#
_symmetry.space_group_name_H-M   'P 1'
#
loop_
_entity.id
_entity.type
_entity.pdbx_description
1 polymer ?
#
loop_
_entity_poly.entity_id
_entity_poly.type
_entity_poly.pdbx_seq_one_letter_code
_entity_poly.pdbx_strand_id
1 'polypeptide(L)' 'MDAQTAHAVFDDFVNGRLPKDAWTHEAHLITCWVALQDRSPAETLAFLREAIQTHNCGIGIRN' A
#
# COMPACT_ATOMS: atom_id res chain seq x y z
N MET A 1 15.83 3.40 -2.43
CA MET A 1 15.20 2.59 -1.38
C MET A 1 15.46 1.12 -1.67
N ASP A 2 15.86 0.36 -0.67
CA ASP A 2 16.13 -1.06 -0.88
C ASP A 2 14.84 -1.89 -0.75
N ALA A 3 14.93 -3.16 -1.17
CA ALA A 3 13.77 -4.05 -1.17
C ALA A 3 13.22 -4.30 0.24
N GLN A 4 14.09 -4.34 1.23
CA GLN A 4 13.68 -4.55 2.61
C GLN A 4 12.83 -3.40 3.14
N THR A 5 13.23 -2.17 2.85
CA THR A 5 12.47 -0.98 3.23
C THR A 5 11.13 -0.94 2.50
N ALA A 6 11.11 -1.30 1.21
CA ALA A 6 9.88 -1.34 0.43
C ALA A 6 8.90 -2.35 1.01
N HIS A 7 9.38 -3.54 1.38
CA HIS A 7 8.53 -4.56 2.00
C HIS A 7 8.02 -4.13 3.38
N ALA A 8 8.82 -3.39 4.15
CA ALA A 8 8.39 -2.87 5.44
C ALA A 8 7.25 -1.87 5.29
N VAL A 9 7.35 -0.97 4.30
CA VAL A 9 6.28 -0.01 3.99
C VAL A 9 5.00 -0.74 3.60
N PHE A 10 5.13 -1.72 2.73
CA PHE A 10 3.99 -2.52 2.27
C PHE A 10 3.32 -3.25 3.44
N ASP A 11 4.13 -3.85 4.31
CA ASP A 11 3.63 -4.59 5.48
C ASP A 11 2.86 -3.67 6.42
N ASP A 12 3.39 -2.48 6.68
CA ASP A 12 2.71 -1.48 7.51
C ASP A 12 1.39 -1.03 6.88
N PHE A 13 1.39 -0.86 5.57
CA PHE A 13 0.18 -0.49 4.84
C PHE A 13 -0.90 -1.56 4.96
N VAL A 14 -0.54 -2.82 4.72
CA VAL A 14 -1.50 -3.94 4.75
C VAL A 14 -2.06 -4.15 6.16
N ASN A 15 -1.25 -3.91 7.18
CA ASN A 15 -1.66 -4.10 8.57
C ASN A 15 -2.29 -2.85 9.20
N GLY A 16 -2.47 -1.80 8.42
CA GLY A 16 -3.10 -0.57 8.89
C GLY A 16 -2.24 0.24 9.84
N ARG A 17 -0.92 0.03 9.84
CA ARG A 17 0.00 0.74 10.73
C ARG A 17 0.66 1.95 10.10
N LEU A 18 0.52 2.12 8.78
CA LEU A 18 1.14 3.25 8.08
C LEU A 18 0.37 4.52 8.39
N PRO A 19 1.00 5.54 9.02
CA PRO A 19 0.31 6.76 9.37
C PRO A 19 0.00 7.60 8.14
N LYS A 20 -0.97 8.50 8.26
CA LYS A 20 -1.41 9.38 7.19
C LYS A 20 -0.23 10.16 6.58
N ASP A 21 0.67 10.66 7.42
CA ASP A 21 1.82 11.45 6.98
C ASP A 21 2.81 10.64 6.14
N ALA A 22 2.85 9.34 6.34
CA ALA A 22 3.73 8.44 5.60
C ALA A 22 3.08 7.90 4.33
N TRP A 23 1.78 8.14 4.13
CA TRP A 23 1.03 7.68 2.96
C TRP A 23 1.21 8.68 1.81
N THR A 24 2.44 8.78 1.33
CA THR A 24 2.85 9.69 0.28
C THR A 24 2.67 9.07 -1.10
N HIS A 25 2.85 9.86 -2.16
CA HIS A 25 2.83 9.36 -3.53
C HIS A 25 3.89 8.27 -3.73
N GLU A 26 5.06 8.47 -3.14
CA GLU A 26 6.13 7.47 -3.19
C GLU A 26 5.69 6.16 -2.53
N ALA A 27 5.01 6.24 -1.39
CA ALA A 27 4.50 5.06 -0.70
C ALA A 27 3.48 4.30 -1.55
N HIS A 28 2.63 5.02 -2.29
CA HIS A 28 1.71 4.39 -3.24
C HIS A 28 2.45 3.58 -4.31
N LEU A 29 3.51 4.16 -4.88
CA LEU A 29 4.31 3.48 -5.89
C LEU A 29 5.01 2.25 -5.33
N ILE A 30 5.52 2.36 -4.11
CA ILE A 30 6.20 1.26 -3.42
C ILE A 30 5.22 0.10 -3.18
N THR A 31 4.04 0.38 -2.66
CA THR A 31 3.04 -0.67 -2.40
C THR A 31 2.61 -1.35 -3.68
N CYS A 32 2.47 -0.60 -4.77
CA CYS A 32 2.13 -1.15 -6.07
C CYS A 32 3.24 -2.09 -6.57
N TRP A 33 4.49 -1.65 -6.47
CA TRP A 33 5.65 -2.45 -6.90
C TRP A 33 5.74 -3.77 -6.11
N VAL A 34 5.61 -3.69 -4.79
CA VAL A 34 5.69 -4.90 -3.95
C VAL A 34 4.54 -5.85 -4.26
N ALA A 35 3.34 -5.33 -4.42
CA ALA A 35 2.18 -6.16 -4.71
C ALA A 35 2.33 -6.91 -6.04
N LEU A 36 2.97 -6.29 -7.03
CA LEU A 36 3.20 -6.90 -8.34
C LEU A 36 4.19 -8.06 -8.32
N GLN A 37 4.99 -8.20 -7.25
CA GLN A 37 5.94 -9.30 -7.16
C GLN A 37 5.27 -10.67 -7.10
N ASP A 38 4.10 -10.75 -6.47
CA ASP A 38 3.42 -12.01 -6.21
C ASP A 38 2.06 -12.14 -6.90
N ARG A 39 1.65 -11.12 -7.67
CA ARG A 39 0.31 -11.06 -8.25
C ARG A 39 0.37 -10.65 -9.70
N SER A 40 -0.63 -11.06 -10.48
CA SER A 40 -0.80 -10.54 -11.84
C SER A 40 -1.25 -9.07 -11.76
N PRO A 41 -1.12 -8.29 -12.86
CA PRO A 41 -1.59 -6.90 -12.86
C PRO A 41 -3.06 -6.76 -12.48
N ALA A 42 -3.92 -7.65 -12.94
CA ALA A 42 -5.35 -7.61 -12.61
C ALA A 42 -5.59 -7.87 -11.12
N GLU A 43 -4.91 -8.86 -10.57
CA GLU A 43 -5.00 -9.19 -9.14
C GLU A 43 -4.44 -8.07 -8.28
N THR A 44 -3.34 -7.46 -8.72
CA THR A 44 -2.73 -6.33 -8.02
C THR A 44 -3.69 -5.15 -7.96
N LEU A 45 -4.35 -4.84 -9.07
CA LEU A 45 -5.31 -3.74 -9.11
C LEU A 45 -6.46 -3.97 -8.14
N ALA A 46 -7.03 -5.17 -8.15
CA ALA A 46 -8.14 -5.51 -7.24
C ALA A 46 -7.70 -5.44 -5.78
N PHE A 47 -6.53 -5.98 -5.47
CA PHE A 47 -5.98 -5.97 -4.12
C PHE A 47 -5.75 -4.55 -3.62
N LEU A 48 -5.09 -3.72 -4.43
CA LEU A 48 -4.76 -2.35 -4.02
C LEU A 48 -6.00 -1.47 -3.87
N ARG A 49 -6.97 -1.65 -4.75
CA ARG A 49 -8.22 -0.91 -4.70
C ARG A 49 -8.91 -1.11 -3.34
N GLU A 50 -9.01 -2.35 -2.91
CA GLU A 50 -9.64 -2.70 -1.64
C GLU A 50 -8.77 -2.27 -0.45
N ALA A 51 -7.46 -2.53 -0.54
CA ALA A 51 -6.52 -2.22 0.54
C ALA A 51 -6.40 -0.71 0.76
N ILE A 52 -6.35 0.08 -0.31
CA ILE A 52 -6.27 1.54 -0.21
C ILE A 52 -7.56 2.10 0.42
N GLN A 53 -8.70 1.58 0.01
CA GLN A 53 -9.97 2.02 0.56
C GLN A 53 -10.05 1.74 2.06
N THR A 54 -9.64 0.54 2.47
CA THR A 54 -9.61 0.16 3.87
C THR A 54 -8.64 1.03 4.67
N HIS A 55 -7.45 1.27 4.13
CA HIS A 55 -6.45 2.11 4.78
C HIS A 55 -6.93 3.54 4.94
N ASN A 56 -7.51 4.11 3.89
CA ASN A 56 -8.02 5.48 3.93
C ASN A 56 -9.14 5.63 4.96
N CYS A 57 -10.02 4.65 5.07
CA CYS A 57 -11.05 4.65 6.11
C CYS A 57 -10.44 4.60 7.50
N GLY A 58 -9.38 3.79 7.67
CA GLY A 58 -8.71 3.64 8.95
C GLY A 58 -8.02 4.90 9.45
N ILE A 59 -7.53 5.74 8.53
CA ILE A 59 -6.84 6.99 8.89
C ILE A 59 -7.71 8.23 8.68
N GLY A 60 -8.98 8.05 8.36
CA GLY A 60 -9.94 9.15 8.25
C GLY A 60 -9.94 9.90 6.91
N ILE A 61 -9.30 9.37 5.90
CA ILE A 61 -9.33 9.96 4.55
C ILE A 61 -10.59 9.47 3.84
N ARG A 62 -11.31 10.40 3.23
CA ARG A 62 -12.49 10.06 2.43
C ARG A 62 -12.14 10.00 0.97
N ASN A 63 -12.68 9.04 0.29
CA ASN A 63 -12.54 8.91 -1.16
C ASN A 63 -13.51 9.84 -1.89
#